data_ab8235cbd88b1b8862f8ce346ca69d66
#
_entry.id   ab8235cbd88b1b8862f8ce346ca69d66
#
_cell.length_a   1.000
_cell.length_b   1.000
_cell.length_c   1.000
_cell.angle_alpha   90.00
_cell.angle_beta   90.00
_cell.angle_gamma   90.00
#
_symmetry.space_group_name_H-M   'P 1'
#
loop_
_entity.id
_entity.type
_entity.pdbx_description
1 polymer ?
#
loop_
_entity_poly.entity_id
_entity_poly.type
_entity_poly.pdbx_seq_one_letter_code
_entity_poly.pdbx_strand_id
1 'polypeptide(L)'
;TFNDPLIECKECHNRFRADKLGDFPASVTREQIEAAGVKCPKCGKMNWSEIRQFNGMFQTAVGVDEGNIAYLRPETAQGIFTNYKNVVDTIYPDLPFGIAQHGKAFRNEISPRDFIFRSREFSQMEIEYFIDPENWEAEFDKIMGECHDFLENKMGLKPENVHELDVPAEDRAHYSKRTIDIEFDYAIGWEELMGIAYRTDFDLGNIQRESGKNMEYIVKGSDKRFV
;
A
#
# COMPACT_ATOMS: atom_id res chain seq x y z
N THR A 1 -6.09 3.67 6.22
CA THR A 1 -5.56 3.81 7.60
C THR A 1 -4.73 2.58 7.94
N PHE A 2 -3.54 2.78 8.50
CA PHE A 2 -2.66 1.69 8.98
C PHE A 2 -3.08 1.18 10.36
N ASN A 3 -4.37 0.99 10.61
CA ASN A 3 -4.88 0.45 11.87
C ASN A 3 -5.58 -0.87 11.61
N ASP A 4 -5.14 -1.91 12.31
CA ASP A 4 -5.70 -3.25 12.23
C ASP A 4 -6.48 -3.60 13.51
N PRO A 5 -7.67 -4.21 13.41
CA PRO A 5 -8.38 -4.72 14.57
C PRO A 5 -7.69 -5.99 15.05
N LEU A 6 -7.07 -5.95 16.23
CA LEU A 6 -6.42 -7.10 16.87
C LEU A 6 -7.27 -7.71 17.95
N ILE A 7 -7.32 -9.05 17.95
CA ILE A 7 -7.94 -9.87 18.98
C ILE A 7 -6.95 -10.93 19.46
N GLU A 8 -6.96 -11.24 20.75
CA GLU A 8 -6.11 -12.25 21.38
C GLU A 8 -6.96 -13.43 21.86
N CYS A 9 -6.49 -14.65 21.60
CA CYS A 9 -7.04 -15.82 22.26
C CYS A 9 -6.51 -15.90 23.69
N LYS A 10 -7.38 -15.79 24.70
CA LYS A 10 -7.02 -15.81 26.12
C LYS A 10 -6.47 -17.16 26.61
N GLU A 11 -6.67 -18.23 25.83
CA GLU A 11 -6.20 -19.58 26.20
C GLU A 11 -4.74 -19.83 25.76
N CYS A 12 -4.37 -19.40 24.56
CA CYS A 12 -3.04 -19.67 24.03
C CYS A 12 -2.22 -18.41 23.76
N HIS A 13 -2.76 -17.22 24.07
CA HIS A 13 -2.15 -15.91 23.92
C HIS A 13 -1.69 -15.55 22.51
N ASN A 14 -2.15 -16.30 21.48
CA ASN A 14 -1.90 -15.93 20.10
C ASN A 14 -2.82 -14.78 19.68
N ARG A 15 -2.25 -13.86 18.91
CA ARG A 15 -2.92 -12.66 18.38
C ARG A 15 -3.21 -12.83 16.92
N PHE A 16 -4.35 -12.30 16.50
CA PHE A 16 -4.84 -12.38 15.13
C PHE A 16 -5.45 -11.04 14.74
N ARG A 17 -5.45 -10.77 13.44
CA ARG A 17 -6.33 -9.74 12.91
C ARG A 17 -7.77 -10.25 13.00
N ALA A 18 -8.61 -9.49 13.64
CA ALA A 18 -10.01 -9.89 13.90
C ALA A 18 -10.82 -10.02 12.60
N ASP A 19 -10.57 -9.13 11.64
CA ASP A 19 -11.19 -9.14 10.31
C ASP A 19 -10.76 -10.33 9.43
N LYS A 20 -9.62 -10.97 9.73
CA LYS A 20 -9.10 -12.13 9.00
C LYS A 20 -9.38 -13.49 9.69
N LEU A 21 -10.10 -13.52 10.81
CA LEU A 21 -10.54 -14.76 11.45
C LEU A 21 -11.76 -15.39 10.77
N GLY A 22 -12.38 -14.67 9.88
CA GLY A 22 -13.47 -15.01 9.00
C GLY A 22 -13.61 -13.86 7.99
N ASP A 23 -14.67 -13.84 7.23
CA ASP A 23 -14.96 -12.75 6.31
C ASP A 23 -15.72 -11.62 7.04
N PHE A 24 -14.97 -10.84 7.83
CA PHE A 24 -15.51 -9.77 8.64
C PHE A 24 -15.01 -8.40 8.18
N PRO A 25 -15.83 -7.33 8.35
CA PRO A 25 -15.36 -5.97 8.11
C PRO A 25 -14.33 -5.54 9.17
N ALA A 26 -13.52 -4.53 8.86
CA ALA A 26 -12.54 -3.96 9.78
C ALA A 26 -13.17 -3.38 11.09
N SER A 27 -14.49 -3.14 11.09
CA SER A 27 -15.27 -2.68 12.24
C SER A 27 -15.86 -3.84 13.08
N VAL A 28 -15.44 -5.08 12.83
CA VAL A 28 -15.95 -6.25 13.55
C VAL A 28 -15.78 -6.11 15.06
N THR A 29 -16.74 -6.62 15.82
CA THR A 29 -16.68 -6.68 17.28
C THR A 29 -16.39 -8.10 17.77
N ARG A 30 -15.96 -8.23 19.01
CA ARG A 30 -15.75 -9.54 19.64
C ARG A 30 -17.04 -10.37 19.64
N GLU A 31 -18.17 -9.74 19.97
CA GLU A 31 -19.49 -10.39 20.04
C GLU A 31 -19.88 -10.99 18.68
N GLN A 32 -19.56 -10.31 17.58
CA GLN A 32 -19.81 -10.82 16.23
C GLN A 32 -18.96 -12.05 15.92
N ILE A 33 -17.70 -12.07 16.33
CA ILE A 33 -16.79 -13.21 16.16
C ILE A 33 -17.26 -14.40 16.98
N GLU A 34 -17.68 -14.17 18.24
CA GLU A 34 -18.21 -15.22 19.12
C GLU A 34 -19.56 -15.75 18.62
N ALA A 35 -20.46 -14.87 18.17
CA ALA A 35 -21.75 -15.25 17.59
C ALA A 35 -21.61 -16.09 16.30
N ALA A 36 -20.57 -15.82 15.50
CA ALA A 36 -20.22 -16.62 14.33
C ALA A 36 -19.55 -17.96 14.68
N GLY A 37 -19.31 -18.25 15.95
CA GLY A 37 -18.71 -19.51 16.41
C GLY A 37 -17.24 -19.69 16.04
N VAL A 38 -16.52 -18.59 15.79
CA VAL A 38 -15.13 -18.63 15.33
C VAL A 38 -14.22 -19.12 16.45
N LYS A 39 -13.53 -20.22 16.18
CA LYS A 39 -12.57 -20.83 17.11
C LYS A 39 -11.15 -20.37 16.78
N CYS A 40 -10.31 -20.30 17.81
CA CYS A 40 -8.89 -19.98 17.63
C CYS A 40 -8.23 -20.97 16.68
N PRO A 41 -7.59 -20.52 15.59
CA PRO A 41 -6.90 -21.40 14.62
C PRO A 41 -5.74 -22.20 15.24
N LYS A 42 -5.21 -21.76 16.39
CA LYS A 42 -4.06 -22.41 17.04
C LYS A 42 -4.45 -23.45 18.08
N CYS A 43 -5.46 -23.16 18.92
CA CYS A 43 -5.83 -24.07 20.03
C CYS A 43 -7.26 -24.60 19.97
N GLY A 44 -8.07 -24.16 19.00
CA GLY A 44 -9.45 -24.61 18.83
C GLY A 44 -10.45 -24.09 19.88
N LYS A 45 -10.02 -23.27 20.84
CA LYS A 45 -10.88 -22.70 21.87
C LYS A 45 -11.54 -21.41 21.39
N MET A 46 -12.66 -21.05 22.02
CA MET A 46 -13.39 -19.81 21.77
C MET A 46 -13.40 -18.97 23.03
N ASN A 47 -12.31 -18.27 23.30
CA ASN A 47 -12.16 -17.38 24.45
C ASN A 47 -11.34 -16.15 24.00
N TRP A 48 -12.06 -15.12 23.58
CA TRP A 48 -11.46 -13.97 22.92
C TRP A 48 -11.33 -12.77 23.87
N SER A 49 -10.29 -11.96 23.65
CA SER A 49 -10.14 -10.64 24.28
C SER A 49 -11.06 -9.61 23.62
N GLU A 50 -11.15 -8.42 24.19
CA GLU A 50 -11.65 -7.26 23.47
C GLU A 50 -10.76 -6.96 22.25
N ILE A 51 -11.38 -6.44 21.18
CA ILE A 51 -10.65 -5.98 20.00
C ILE A 51 -9.95 -4.67 20.34
N ARG A 52 -8.67 -4.58 19.99
CA ARG A 52 -7.87 -3.38 20.14
C ARG A 52 -7.41 -2.91 18.77
N GLN A 53 -7.48 -1.62 18.52
CA GLN A 53 -6.91 -1.03 17.32
C GLN A 53 -5.38 -1.02 17.45
N PHE A 54 -4.72 -1.67 16.51
CA PHE A 54 -3.28 -1.73 16.44
C PHE A 54 -2.78 -0.75 15.37
N ASN A 55 -1.95 0.20 15.76
CA ASN A 55 -1.36 1.14 14.81
C ASN A 55 -0.14 0.51 14.13
N GLY A 56 -0.26 0.29 12.83
CA GLY A 56 0.82 -0.24 11.98
C GLY A 56 1.95 0.77 11.72
N MET A 57 1.79 2.05 12.11
CA MET A 57 2.85 3.04 12.04
C MET A 57 3.60 3.16 13.35
N PHE A 58 4.93 3.29 13.28
CA PHE A 58 5.75 3.63 14.43
C PHE A 58 5.54 5.09 14.81
N GLN A 59 5.27 5.32 16.09
CA GLN A 59 5.17 6.62 16.69
C GLN A 59 6.52 7.02 17.32
N THR A 60 6.88 8.28 17.19
CA THR A 60 8.08 8.86 17.83
C THR A 60 7.79 10.27 18.35
N ALA A 61 8.57 10.75 19.28
CA ALA A 61 8.55 12.15 19.71
C ALA A 61 9.56 12.96 18.89
N VAL A 62 9.22 14.20 18.58
CA VAL A 62 10.07 15.13 17.82
C VAL A 62 10.26 16.42 18.63
N GLY A 63 11.52 16.87 18.73
CA GLY A 63 11.88 18.07 19.50
C GLY A 63 12.13 17.78 20.97
N VAL A 64 12.05 18.84 21.79
CA VAL A 64 12.37 18.78 23.22
C VAL A 64 11.18 18.29 24.04
N ASP A 65 9.96 18.56 23.57
CA ASP A 65 8.74 18.23 24.29
C ASP A 65 8.20 16.86 23.86
N GLU A 66 7.92 15.99 24.83
CA GLU A 66 7.37 14.65 24.59
C GLU A 66 5.96 14.67 23.94
N GLY A 67 5.28 15.82 23.95
CA GLY A 67 3.96 16.01 23.37
C GLY A 67 3.95 16.15 21.83
N ASN A 68 5.08 16.38 21.20
CA ASN A 68 5.19 16.52 19.75
C ASN A 68 5.36 15.14 19.10
N ILE A 69 4.22 14.51 18.78
CA ILE A 69 4.18 13.17 18.21
C ILE A 69 4.33 13.24 16.68
N ALA A 70 5.22 12.41 16.14
CA ALA A 70 5.34 12.15 14.71
C ALA A 70 5.26 10.64 14.43
N TYR A 71 5.07 10.29 13.18
CA TYR A 71 5.03 8.90 12.73
C TYR A 71 6.09 8.65 11.69
N LEU A 72 6.78 7.51 11.79
CA LEU A 72 7.66 7.06 10.73
C LEU A 72 6.81 6.65 9.51
N ARG A 73 7.25 7.01 8.32
CA ARG A 73 6.50 6.73 7.09
C ARG A 73 6.39 5.22 6.82
N PRO A 74 5.19 4.68 6.57
CA PRO A 74 4.99 3.27 6.25
C PRO A 74 5.19 2.95 4.76
N GLU A 75 5.31 4.00 3.92
CA GLU A 75 5.51 3.94 2.47
C GLU A 75 6.16 5.23 1.97
N THR A 76 6.70 5.20 0.77
CA THR A 76 7.34 6.36 0.13
C THR A 76 6.40 7.16 -0.77
N ALA A 77 5.26 6.62 -1.17
CA ALA A 77 4.27 7.22 -2.07
C ALA A 77 3.82 8.63 -1.64
N GLN A 78 3.51 8.81 -0.36
CA GLN A 78 3.01 10.09 0.15
C GLN A 78 4.00 11.24 -0.01
N GLY A 79 5.31 10.92 0.06
CA GLY A 79 6.35 11.90 -0.22
C GLY A 79 6.35 12.39 -1.67
N ILE A 80 6.00 11.52 -2.60
CA ILE A 80 5.87 11.84 -4.03
C ILE A 80 4.66 12.75 -4.25
N PHE A 81 3.48 12.36 -3.77
CA PHE A 81 2.26 13.16 -3.96
C PHE A 81 2.34 14.55 -3.33
N THR A 82 2.93 14.67 -2.14
CA THR A 82 3.10 15.98 -1.49
C THR A 82 4.07 16.90 -2.24
N ASN A 83 5.03 16.34 -3.00
CA ASN A 83 5.96 17.08 -3.83
C ASN A 83 5.50 17.27 -5.28
N TYR A 84 4.42 16.63 -5.70
CA TYR A 84 3.91 16.72 -7.07
C TYR A 84 3.80 18.16 -7.56
N LYS A 85 3.11 19.02 -6.79
CA LYS A 85 2.92 20.42 -7.16
C LYS A 85 4.25 21.18 -7.33
N ASN A 86 5.23 20.93 -6.46
CA ASN A 86 6.54 21.53 -6.57
C ASN A 86 7.25 21.12 -7.88
N VAL A 87 7.14 19.84 -8.25
CA VAL A 87 7.73 19.34 -9.52
C VAL A 87 7.04 19.96 -10.72
N VAL A 88 5.71 19.98 -10.75
CA VAL A 88 4.96 20.58 -11.85
C VAL A 88 5.27 22.07 -11.99
N ASP A 89 5.28 22.83 -10.89
CA ASP A 89 5.51 24.28 -10.93
C ASP A 89 6.94 24.66 -11.31
N THR A 90 7.92 23.81 -11.01
CA THR A 90 9.34 24.13 -11.27
C THR A 90 9.86 23.58 -12.59
N ILE A 91 9.46 22.37 -12.97
CA ILE A 91 9.94 21.67 -14.17
C ILE A 91 8.93 21.71 -15.29
N TYR A 92 7.64 21.65 -14.95
CA TYR A 92 6.50 21.55 -15.84
C TYR A 92 6.70 20.48 -16.93
N PRO A 93 6.90 19.21 -16.50
CA PRO A 93 7.13 18.11 -17.42
C PRO A 93 5.90 17.85 -18.30
N ASP A 94 6.09 17.31 -19.49
CA ASP A 94 4.97 16.84 -20.31
C ASP A 94 4.46 15.48 -19.80
N LEU A 95 3.15 15.22 -19.93
CA LEU A 95 2.58 13.90 -19.69
C LEU A 95 2.94 12.92 -20.82
N PRO A 96 3.25 11.66 -20.54
CA PRO A 96 3.36 11.09 -19.19
C PRO A 96 4.71 11.40 -18.52
N PHE A 97 4.76 11.53 -17.21
CA PHE A 97 6.01 11.65 -16.47
C PHE A 97 5.96 10.89 -15.13
N GLY A 98 7.10 10.47 -14.64
CA GLY A 98 7.23 9.77 -13.37
C GLY A 98 7.99 10.58 -12.32
N ILE A 99 7.61 10.44 -11.08
CA ILE A 99 8.40 10.88 -9.92
C ILE A 99 8.77 9.62 -9.14
N ALA A 100 10.07 9.36 -9.02
CA ALA A 100 10.59 8.22 -8.30
C ALA A 100 11.15 8.61 -6.93
N GLN A 101 10.96 7.75 -5.95
CA GLN A 101 11.56 7.86 -4.64
C GLN A 101 12.13 6.52 -4.20
N HIS A 102 13.34 6.55 -3.66
CA HIS A 102 13.95 5.44 -2.95
C HIS A 102 14.23 5.85 -1.51
N GLY A 103 13.95 4.97 -0.55
CA GLY A 103 14.25 5.25 0.84
C GLY A 103 13.71 4.21 1.80
N LYS A 104 13.91 4.45 3.08
CA LYS A 104 13.40 3.61 4.15
C LYS A 104 11.91 3.82 4.37
N ALA A 105 11.20 2.70 4.57
CA ALA A 105 9.84 2.67 5.08
C ALA A 105 9.79 1.81 6.34
N PHE A 106 8.79 2.04 7.18
CA PHE A 106 8.70 1.44 8.51
C PHE A 106 7.27 0.97 8.77
N ARG A 107 7.11 -0.31 9.01
CA ARG A 107 5.82 -0.88 9.37
C ARG A 107 5.92 -1.59 10.71
N ASN A 108 5.07 -1.29 11.64
CA ASN A 108 5.04 -1.92 12.96
C ASN A 108 4.44 -3.33 12.86
N GLU A 109 5.18 -4.24 12.21
CA GLU A 109 4.75 -5.61 12.01
C GLU A 109 4.60 -6.34 13.34
N ILE A 110 3.44 -6.99 13.53
CA ILE A 110 3.15 -7.78 14.73
C ILE A 110 4.07 -9.02 14.78
N SER A 111 4.28 -9.65 13.63
CA SER A 111 5.07 -10.87 13.49
C SER A 111 6.02 -10.76 12.30
N PRO A 112 7.17 -10.09 12.45
CA PRO A 112 8.23 -10.16 11.46
C PRO A 112 8.62 -11.62 11.24
N ARG A 113 8.84 -12.00 9.98
CA ARG A 113 9.15 -13.38 9.60
C ARG A 113 9.84 -13.45 8.23
N ASP A 114 10.21 -14.64 7.83
CA ASP A 114 10.76 -14.91 6.50
C ASP A 114 12.01 -14.07 6.22
N PHE A 115 12.90 -14.01 7.21
CA PHE A 115 14.15 -13.27 7.22
C PHE A 115 13.92 -11.78 6.92
N ILE A 116 14.33 -11.24 5.78
CA ILE A 116 14.17 -9.84 5.39
C ILE A 116 12.85 -9.58 4.64
N PHE A 117 12.12 -10.62 4.23
CA PHE A 117 10.91 -10.46 3.42
C PHE A 117 9.83 -9.68 4.18
N ARG A 118 9.62 -9.99 5.48
CA ARG A 118 8.69 -9.24 6.34
C ARG A 118 9.40 -8.68 7.55
N SER A 119 9.96 -7.50 7.41
CA SER A 119 10.69 -6.77 8.45
C SER A 119 10.00 -5.46 8.81
N ARG A 120 10.37 -4.89 9.97
CA ARG A 120 9.81 -3.61 10.46
C ARG A 120 10.42 -2.39 9.81
N GLU A 121 11.64 -2.52 9.31
CA GLU A 121 12.36 -1.52 8.54
C GLU A 121 12.81 -2.14 7.23
N PHE A 122 12.50 -1.51 6.11
CA PHE A 122 12.89 -2.00 4.80
C PHE A 122 13.16 -0.84 3.86
N SER A 123 13.89 -1.09 2.80
CA SER A 123 14.05 -0.14 1.70
C SER A 123 12.92 -0.35 0.70
N GLN A 124 12.29 0.74 0.30
CA GLN A 124 11.25 0.76 -0.71
C GLN A 124 11.67 1.67 -1.86
N MET A 125 11.27 1.31 -3.06
CA MET A 125 11.42 2.11 -4.26
C MET A 125 10.05 2.20 -4.92
N GLU A 126 9.59 3.42 -5.15
CA GLU A 126 8.29 3.71 -5.76
C GLU A 126 8.45 4.70 -6.89
N ILE A 127 7.61 4.56 -7.90
CA ILE A 127 7.46 5.49 -9.01
C ILE A 127 5.97 5.78 -9.12
N GLU A 128 5.60 7.06 -8.95
CA GLU A 128 4.26 7.52 -9.31
C GLU A 128 4.32 8.09 -10.71
N TYR A 129 3.59 7.44 -11.61
CA TYR A 129 3.58 7.75 -13.03
C TYR A 129 2.29 8.49 -13.39
N PHE A 130 2.43 9.77 -13.71
CA PHE A 130 1.32 10.68 -14.00
C PHE A 130 1.03 10.66 -15.49
N ILE A 131 -0.24 10.42 -15.82
CA ILE A 131 -0.70 10.18 -17.18
C ILE A 131 -1.93 11.01 -17.53
N ASP A 132 -2.28 11.07 -18.80
CA ASP A 132 -3.61 11.50 -19.23
C ASP A 132 -4.64 10.41 -18.87
N PRO A 133 -5.62 10.69 -18.01
CA PRO A 133 -6.59 9.69 -17.56
C PRO A 133 -7.45 9.09 -18.67
N GLU A 134 -7.55 9.74 -19.84
CA GLU A 134 -8.28 9.19 -21.00
C GLU A 134 -7.54 8.02 -21.65
N ASN A 135 -6.22 7.92 -21.44
CA ASN A 135 -5.35 6.89 -22.02
C ASN A 135 -4.83 5.88 -20.99
N TRP A 136 -5.43 5.82 -19.80
CA TRP A 136 -4.88 5.07 -18.67
C TRP A 136 -4.65 3.59 -18.97
N GLU A 137 -5.52 2.93 -19.75
CA GLU A 137 -5.40 1.50 -20.06
C GLU A 137 -4.16 1.22 -20.91
N ALA A 138 -3.94 2.04 -21.95
CA ALA A 138 -2.76 1.89 -22.81
C ALA A 138 -1.45 2.19 -22.07
N GLU A 139 -1.45 3.20 -21.20
CA GLU A 139 -0.27 3.52 -20.36
C GLU A 139 -0.02 2.44 -19.31
N PHE A 140 -1.09 1.86 -18.73
CA PHE A 140 -0.96 0.74 -17.80
C PHE A 140 -0.31 -0.48 -18.47
N ASP A 141 -0.82 -0.89 -19.63
CA ASP A 141 -0.28 -2.03 -20.38
C ASP A 141 1.17 -1.79 -20.83
N LYS A 142 1.51 -0.54 -21.20
CA LYS A 142 2.89 -0.15 -21.52
C LYS A 142 3.82 -0.31 -20.33
N ILE A 143 3.44 0.22 -19.15
CA ILE A 143 4.22 0.09 -17.92
C ILE A 143 4.38 -1.37 -17.51
N MET A 144 3.33 -2.20 -17.65
CA MET A 144 3.43 -3.64 -17.43
C MET A 144 4.51 -4.27 -18.31
N GLY A 145 4.52 -3.95 -19.61
CA GLY A 145 5.56 -4.43 -20.53
C GLY A 145 6.98 -3.98 -20.14
N GLU A 146 7.13 -2.72 -19.70
CA GLU A 146 8.41 -2.18 -19.21
C GLU A 146 8.88 -2.86 -17.91
N CYS A 147 7.94 -3.18 -17.01
CA CYS A 147 8.25 -3.93 -15.79
C CYS A 147 8.75 -5.35 -16.10
N HIS A 148 8.09 -6.07 -17.01
CA HIS A 148 8.56 -7.39 -17.45
C HIS A 148 9.94 -7.32 -18.13
N ASP A 149 10.16 -6.36 -19.04
CA ASP A 149 11.48 -6.16 -19.65
C ASP A 149 12.57 -5.91 -18.58
N PHE A 150 12.23 -5.09 -17.58
CA PHE A 150 13.16 -4.83 -16.47
C PHE A 150 13.47 -6.10 -15.67
N LEU A 151 12.45 -6.85 -15.28
CA LEU A 151 12.60 -8.07 -14.47
C LEU A 151 13.38 -9.15 -15.24
N GLU A 152 13.04 -9.37 -16.51
CA GLU A 152 13.64 -10.44 -17.31
C GLU A 152 15.03 -10.05 -17.84
N ASN A 153 15.14 -8.88 -18.49
CA ASN A 153 16.33 -8.51 -19.25
C ASN A 153 17.36 -7.69 -18.46
N LYS A 154 16.95 -6.99 -17.39
CA LYS A 154 17.87 -6.21 -16.54
C LYS A 154 18.19 -6.93 -15.23
N MET A 155 17.21 -7.52 -14.58
CA MET A 155 17.43 -8.29 -13.36
C MET A 155 17.79 -9.75 -13.64
N GLY A 156 17.49 -10.29 -14.83
CA GLY A 156 17.80 -11.66 -15.22
C GLY A 156 16.91 -12.71 -14.57
N LEU A 157 15.69 -12.32 -14.17
CA LEU A 157 14.73 -13.28 -13.65
C LEU A 157 14.20 -14.14 -14.78
N LYS A 158 13.99 -15.42 -14.50
CA LYS A 158 13.42 -16.33 -15.50
C LYS A 158 11.91 -16.15 -15.56
N PRO A 159 11.30 -16.09 -16.77
CA PRO A 159 9.85 -15.92 -16.93
C PRO A 159 9.03 -16.96 -16.17
N GLU A 160 9.51 -18.21 -16.09
CA GLU A 160 8.83 -19.29 -15.38
C GLU A 160 8.72 -19.06 -13.86
N ASN A 161 9.52 -18.16 -13.29
CA ASN A 161 9.53 -17.81 -11.87
C ASN A 161 8.77 -16.50 -11.57
N VAL A 162 8.11 -15.93 -12.57
CA VAL A 162 7.36 -14.67 -12.44
C VAL A 162 5.96 -14.88 -13.00
N HIS A 163 4.95 -14.44 -12.28
CA HIS A 163 3.59 -14.38 -12.83
C HIS A 163 2.82 -13.14 -12.35
N GLU A 164 1.77 -12.81 -13.08
CA GLU A 164 0.87 -11.71 -12.75
C GLU A 164 -0.35 -12.22 -11.99
N LEU A 165 -0.70 -11.55 -10.91
CA LEU A 165 -1.95 -11.72 -10.20
C LEU A 165 -2.81 -10.47 -10.41
N ASP A 166 -3.85 -10.56 -11.24
CA ASP A 166 -4.86 -9.48 -11.32
C ASP A 166 -5.71 -9.52 -10.04
N VAL A 167 -5.51 -8.53 -9.18
CA VAL A 167 -6.14 -8.47 -7.86
C VAL A 167 -7.65 -8.27 -8.05
N PRO A 168 -8.51 -9.16 -7.52
CA PRO A 168 -9.96 -9.01 -7.59
C PRO A 168 -10.44 -7.70 -7.00
N ALA A 169 -11.53 -7.14 -7.53
CA ALA A 169 -12.01 -5.81 -7.16
C ALA A 169 -12.28 -5.65 -5.66
N GLU A 170 -12.76 -6.72 -5.01
CA GLU A 170 -13.04 -6.79 -3.57
C GLU A 170 -11.79 -6.76 -2.68
N ASP A 171 -10.63 -7.18 -3.23
CA ASP A 171 -9.36 -7.24 -2.50
C ASP A 171 -8.45 -6.03 -2.79
N ARG A 172 -8.80 -5.21 -3.78
CA ARG A 172 -8.02 -4.03 -4.15
C ARG A 172 -8.00 -3.00 -3.02
N ALA A 173 -6.90 -2.27 -2.94
CA ALA A 173 -6.85 -1.08 -2.11
C ALA A 173 -7.93 -0.07 -2.56
N HIS A 174 -8.53 0.62 -1.61
CA HIS A 174 -9.66 1.55 -1.82
C HIS A 174 -9.40 2.69 -2.81
N TYR A 175 -8.14 2.95 -3.14
CA TYR A 175 -7.70 3.96 -4.10
C TYR A 175 -7.50 3.38 -5.51
N SER A 176 -7.52 2.07 -5.67
CA SER A 176 -7.14 1.42 -6.93
C SER A 176 -8.33 1.01 -7.77
N LYS A 177 -8.32 1.43 -9.04
CA LYS A 177 -9.25 0.95 -10.05
C LYS A 177 -8.81 -0.36 -10.70
N ARG A 178 -7.50 -0.58 -10.84
CA ARG A 178 -6.86 -1.83 -11.30
C ARG A 178 -5.56 -2.03 -10.56
N THR A 179 -5.30 -3.24 -10.10
CA THR A 179 -4.04 -3.63 -9.48
C THR A 179 -3.58 -4.95 -10.07
N ILE A 180 -2.32 -5.01 -10.47
CA ILE A 180 -1.61 -6.24 -10.82
C ILE A 180 -0.44 -6.37 -9.86
N ASP A 181 -0.39 -7.49 -9.14
CA ASP A 181 0.78 -7.87 -8.37
C ASP A 181 1.63 -8.81 -9.23
N ILE A 182 2.89 -8.48 -9.40
CA ILE A 182 3.87 -9.37 -10.02
C ILE A 182 4.49 -10.17 -8.89
N GLU A 183 4.25 -11.47 -8.88
CA GLU A 183 4.76 -12.40 -7.88
C GLU A 183 5.99 -13.13 -8.42
N PHE A 184 6.87 -13.52 -7.51
CA PHE A 184 8.07 -14.30 -7.79
C PHE A 184 8.07 -15.58 -6.94
N ASP A 185 8.62 -16.68 -7.50
CA ASP A 185 8.78 -17.94 -6.81
C ASP A 185 10.01 -17.90 -5.89
N TYR A 186 9.79 -17.40 -4.67
CA TYR A 186 10.81 -17.38 -3.61
C TYR A 186 10.94 -18.76 -2.95
N ALA A 187 12.00 -18.95 -2.16
CA ALA A 187 12.16 -20.15 -1.33
C ALA A 187 11.03 -20.35 -0.30
N ILE A 188 10.22 -19.33 -0.05
CA ILE A 188 9.05 -19.34 0.85
C ILE A 188 7.73 -19.53 0.09
N GLY A 189 7.78 -19.67 -1.22
CA GLY A 189 6.63 -19.77 -2.13
C GLY A 189 6.43 -18.51 -2.97
N TRP A 190 5.33 -18.48 -3.71
CA TRP A 190 4.93 -17.32 -4.51
C TRP A 190 4.54 -16.16 -3.61
N GLU A 191 5.21 -15.04 -3.77
CA GLU A 191 4.97 -13.83 -2.98
C GLU A 191 5.19 -12.60 -3.87
N GLU A 192 4.55 -11.49 -3.51
CA GLU A 192 4.63 -10.23 -4.24
C GLU A 192 6.08 -9.71 -4.34
N LEU A 193 6.52 -9.46 -5.55
CA LEU A 193 7.78 -8.79 -5.86
C LEU A 193 7.57 -7.31 -6.15
N MET A 194 6.50 -6.97 -6.88
CA MET A 194 6.18 -5.63 -7.35
C MET A 194 4.68 -5.49 -7.57
N GLY A 195 4.07 -4.41 -7.11
CA GLY A 195 2.68 -4.08 -7.38
C GLY A 195 2.55 -2.89 -8.32
N ILE A 196 1.63 -2.96 -9.29
CA ILE A 196 1.28 -1.87 -10.19
C ILE A 196 -0.20 -1.57 -10.04
N ALA A 197 -0.53 -0.32 -9.67
CA ALA A 197 -1.90 0.09 -9.40
C ALA A 197 -2.28 1.38 -10.13
N TYR A 198 -3.42 1.39 -10.80
CA TYR A 198 -4.01 2.63 -11.29
C TYR A 198 -4.86 3.28 -10.20
N ARG A 199 -4.35 4.38 -9.64
CA ARG A 199 -4.88 5.08 -8.45
C ARG A 199 -5.89 6.17 -8.77
N THR A 200 -6.15 6.44 -10.05
CA THR A 200 -7.00 7.55 -10.51
C THR A 200 -6.48 8.92 -9.98
N ASP A 201 -7.37 9.82 -9.63
CA ASP A 201 -7.10 11.11 -8.99
C ASP A 201 -7.16 11.04 -7.44
N PHE A 202 -7.21 9.84 -6.87
CA PHE A 202 -7.51 9.65 -5.45
C PHE A 202 -6.58 10.47 -4.54
N ASP A 203 -5.27 10.39 -4.74
CA ASP A 203 -4.30 11.05 -3.85
C ASP A 203 -4.28 12.56 -4.06
N LEU A 204 -4.14 13.01 -5.32
CA LEU A 204 -4.08 14.44 -5.64
C LEU A 204 -5.41 15.13 -5.38
N GLY A 205 -6.53 14.48 -5.70
CA GLY A 205 -7.87 15.00 -5.42
C GLY A 205 -8.13 15.15 -3.92
N ASN A 206 -7.69 14.20 -3.10
CA ASN A 206 -7.74 14.31 -1.64
C ASN A 206 -6.86 15.44 -1.12
N ILE A 207 -5.63 15.57 -1.59
CA ILE A 207 -4.73 16.65 -1.19
C ILE A 207 -5.34 18.01 -1.57
N GLN A 208 -5.87 18.15 -2.78
CA GLN A 208 -6.54 19.37 -3.22
C GLN A 208 -7.72 19.74 -2.32
N ARG A 209 -8.60 18.77 -2.03
CA ARG A 209 -9.79 18.99 -1.21
C ARG A 209 -9.43 19.40 0.22
N GLU A 210 -8.50 18.71 0.85
CA GLU A 210 -8.17 18.93 2.26
C GLU A 210 -7.25 20.13 2.49
N SER A 211 -6.33 20.42 1.55
CA SER A 211 -5.38 21.53 1.68
C SER A 211 -5.85 22.83 1.04
N GLY A 212 -6.84 22.80 0.15
CA GLY A 212 -7.24 23.91 -0.69
C GLY A 212 -6.20 24.31 -1.76
N LYS A 213 -5.14 23.52 -1.94
CA LYS A 213 -4.12 23.76 -2.97
C LYS A 213 -4.58 23.18 -4.29
N ASN A 214 -4.44 23.96 -5.37
CA ASN A 214 -4.74 23.46 -6.71
C ASN A 214 -3.67 22.43 -7.11
N MET A 215 -4.08 21.17 -7.31
CA MET A 215 -3.23 20.06 -7.74
C MET A 215 -3.40 19.75 -9.24
N GLU A 216 -4.17 20.54 -9.96
CA GLU A 216 -4.40 20.33 -11.40
C GLU A 216 -3.12 20.44 -12.21
N TYR A 217 -2.99 19.53 -13.18
CA TYR A 217 -2.06 19.64 -14.30
C TYR A 217 -2.79 20.30 -15.47
N ILE A 218 -2.18 21.30 -16.09
CA ILE A 218 -2.69 21.98 -17.29
C ILE A 218 -1.91 21.49 -18.49
N VAL A 219 -2.58 20.90 -19.47
CA VAL A 219 -1.92 20.42 -20.69
C VAL A 219 -1.40 21.60 -21.51
N LYS A 220 -0.12 21.61 -21.83
CA LYS A 220 0.51 22.69 -22.60
C LYS A 220 -0.20 22.92 -23.93
N GLY A 221 -0.55 24.18 -24.18
CA GLY A 221 -1.20 24.59 -25.44
C GLY A 221 -2.68 24.21 -25.54
N SER A 222 -3.32 23.80 -24.44
CA SER A 222 -4.75 23.53 -24.38
C SER A 222 -5.37 23.99 -23.07
N ASP A 223 -6.70 24.02 -23.01
CA ASP A 223 -7.47 24.30 -21.78
C ASP A 223 -7.76 23.01 -20.98
N LYS A 224 -7.22 21.87 -21.43
CA LYS A 224 -7.44 20.58 -20.80
C LYS A 224 -6.72 20.51 -19.45
N ARG A 225 -7.42 20.06 -18.43
CA ARG A 225 -6.92 19.98 -17.05
C ARG A 225 -7.27 18.63 -16.44
N PHE A 226 -6.35 18.12 -15.60
CA PHE A 226 -6.53 16.91 -14.80
C PHE A 226 -6.11 17.18 -13.36
N VAL A 227 -6.68 16.46 -12.43
CA VAL A 227 -6.19 16.35 -11.05
C VAL A 227 -5.47 15.03 -10.88
#